data_2f095e51f5253c42bbc608652a18c09b
#
_entry.id   2f095e51f5253c42bbc608652a18c09b
#
_cell.length_a   1.000
_cell.length_b   1.000
_cell.length_c   1.000
_cell.angle_alpha   90.00
_cell.angle_beta   90.00
_cell.angle_gamma   90.00
#
_symmetry.space_group_name_H-M   'P 1'
#
loop_
_entity.id
_entity.type
_entity.pdbx_description
1 polymer ?
#
loop_
_entity_poly.entity_id
_entity_poly.type
_entity_poly.pdbx_seq_one_letter_code
_entity_poly.pdbx_strand_id
1 'polypeptide(L)'
;MDGTVIITGATGAMGAAATRALALRGSTVLMACRNVLKAEEVRNRILAEVPGADIRIGKLDLSRTNSVRIFVDSLGPEPISALFNNAGVISREYSLTADGFENTFAVNYFGPVLLMRLLLPKMLPDAVVVNMVSLTCRYVSIDGNSLKPSGKDFSQLGTYARSKLALLRFSLEFARRHPEVRVNLADPGIVNSNRIDLGHWFDPLAVVLFRPFCKSPERGVQPALNALFSGERNRYFVGKRCRAIPSVYLDPDLDLRLWLTTEDILRNELNL
;
A
#
# COMPACT_ATOMS: atom_id res chain seq x y z
N MET A 1 0.74 -18.91 -8.24
CA MET A 1 0.85 -18.72 -6.77
C MET A 1 -0.23 -19.58 -6.15
N ASP A 2 0.16 -20.50 -5.30
CA ASP A 2 -0.79 -21.33 -4.58
C ASP A 2 -1.30 -20.54 -3.38
N GLY A 3 -2.57 -20.12 -3.41
CA GLY A 3 -3.19 -19.30 -2.37
C GLY A 3 -3.67 -17.93 -2.87
N THR A 4 -4.30 -17.20 -1.96
CA THR A 4 -4.96 -15.92 -2.26
C THR A 4 -3.98 -14.76 -2.27
N VAL A 5 -4.09 -13.90 -3.28
CA VAL A 5 -3.41 -12.59 -3.37
C VAL A 5 -4.37 -11.51 -2.90
N ILE A 6 -4.06 -10.84 -1.80
CA ILE A 6 -4.85 -9.71 -1.28
C ILE A 6 -4.32 -8.41 -1.90
N ILE A 7 -5.20 -7.60 -2.49
CA ILE A 7 -4.86 -6.28 -3.03
C ILE A 7 -5.65 -5.20 -2.32
N THR A 8 -4.98 -4.30 -1.61
CA THR A 8 -5.65 -3.15 -1.01
C THR A 8 -5.88 -2.03 -2.03
N GLY A 9 -7.02 -1.35 -1.95
CA GLY A 9 -7.37 -0.27 -2.88
C GLY A 9 -7.55 -0.74 -4.33
N ALA A 10 -8.05 -1.96 -4.53
CA ALA A 10 -8.21 -2.60 -5.83
C ALA A 10 -9.20 -1.87 -6.77
N THR A 11 -10.04 -0.97 -6.27
CA THR A 11 -10.93 -0.12 -7.09
C THR A 11 -10.26 1.10 -7.71
N GLY A 12 -9.04 1.44 -7.29
CA GLY A 12 -8.23 2.48 -7.91
C GLY A 12 -7.61 2.01 -9.23
N ALA A 13 -7.18 2.95 -10.08
CA ALA A 13 -6.67 2.63 -11.41
C ALA A 13 -5.55 1.57 -11.40
N MET A 14 -4.52 1.74 -10.55
CA MET A 14 -3.43 0.76 -10.43
C MET A 14 -3.89 -0.56 -9.80
N GLY A 15 -4.79 -0.50 -8.79
CA GLY A 15 -5.33 -1.70 -8.16
C GLY A 15 -6.16 -2.55 -9.12
N ALA A 16 -6.99 -1.91 -9.94
CA ALA A 16 -7.76 -2.60 -10.99
C ALA A 16 -6.84 -3.23 -12.05
N ALA A 17 -5.79 -2.50 -12.48
CA ALA A 17 -4.79 -3.03 -13.41
C ALA A 17 -4.03 -4.23 -12.81
N ALA A 18 -3.69 -4.18 -11.51
CA ALA A 18 -3.09 -5.32 -10.80
C ALA A 18 -4.03 -6.52 -10.75
N THR A 19 -5.27 -6.30 -10.33
CA THR A 19 -6.30 -7.36 -10.27
C THR A 19 -6.46 -8.05 -11.62
N ARG A 20 -6.59 -7.26 -12.69
CA ARG A 20 -6.66 -7.79 -14.05
C ARG A 20 -5.41 -8.60 -14.44
N ALA A 21 -4.23 -8.09 -14.17
CA ALA A 21 -2.98 -8.76 -14.50
C ALA A 21 -2.79 -10.08 -13.74
N LEU A 22 -3.26 -10.17 -12.49
CA LEU A 22 -3.25 -11.39 -11.69
C LEU A 22 -4.33 -12.39 -12.17
N ALA A 23 -5.52 -11.91 -12.48
CA ALA A 23 -6.60 -12.72 -13.05
C ALA A 23 -6.17 -13.40 -14.37
N LEU A 24 -5.51 -12.66 -15.26
CA LEU A 24 -4.92 -13.20 -16.50
C LEU A 24 -3.86 -14.28 -16.28
N ARG A 25 -3.27 -14.34 -15.08
CA ARG A 25 -2.31 -15.38 -14.65
C ARG A 25 -2.94 -16.53 -13.88
N GLY A 26 -4.28 -16.54 -13.76
CA GLY A 26 -5.01 -17.57 -13.02
C GLY A 26 -4.84 -17.51 -11.50
N SER A 27 -4.42 -16.35 -10.95
CA SER A 27 -4.30 -16.18 -9.51
C SER A 27 -5.67 -15.95 -8.87
N THR A 28 -5.92 -16.54 -7.69
CA THR A 28 -7.05 -16.15 -6.82
C THR A 28 -6.78 -14.78 -6.23
N VAL A 29 -7.67 -13.81 -6.48
CA VAL A 29 -7.49 -12.41 -6.03
C VAL A 29 -8.59 -12.01 -5.08
N LEU A 30 -8.22 -11.48 -3.89
CA LEU A 30 -9.13 -10.82 -2.97
C LEU A 30 -8.96 -9.30 -3.07
N MET A 31 -9.93 -8.62 -3.66
CA MET A 31 -10.02 -7.18 -3.76
C MET A 31 -10.43 -6.57 -2.42
N ALA A 32 -9.48 -6.11 -1.61
CA ALA A 32 -9.75 -5.46 -0.33
C ALA A 32 -10.04 -3.96 -0.54
N CYS A 33 -11.32 -3.57 -0.40
CA CYS A 33 -11.82 -2.26 -0.82
C CYS A 33 -12.79 -1.63 0.18
N ARG A 34 -12.73 -0.31 0.33
CA ARG A 34 -13.67 0.44 1.16
C ARG A 34 -15.07 0.49 0.55
N ASN A 35 -15.16 0.71 -0.75
CA ASN A 35 -16.43 0.76 -1.48
C ASN A 35 -16.66 -0.56 -2.24
N VAL A 36 -17.53 -1.40 -1.71
CA VAL A 36 -17.86 -2.72 -2.25
C VAL A 36 -18.58 -2.62 -3.59
N LEU A 37 -19.52 -1.68 -3.75
CA LEU A 37 -20.26 -1.50 -5.02
C LEU A 37 -19.31 -1.17 -6.18
N LYS A 38 -18.37 -0.25 -5.94
CA LYS A 38 -17.34 0.06 -6.93
C LYS A 38 -16.42 -1.13 -7.19
N ALA A 39 -16.16 -1.99 -6.19
CA ALA A 39 -15.37 -3.19 -6.37
C ALA A 39 -16.09 -4.21 -7.25
N GLU A 40 -17.41 -4.35 -7.11
CA GLU A 40 -18.25 -5.19 -7.97
C GLU A 40 -18.22 -4.73 -9.42
N GLU A 41 -18.34 -3.42 -9.68
CA GLU A 41 -18.23 -2.87 -11.03
C GLU A 41 -16.86 -3.18 -11.66
N VAL A 42 -15.77 -3.02 -10.90
CA VAL A 42 -14.41 -3.32 -11.38
C VAL A 42 -14.25 -4.82 -11.63
N ARG A 43 -14.68 -5.66 -10.69
CA ARG A 43 -14.66 -7.12 -10.83
C ARG A 43 -15.42 -7.58 -12.08
N ASN A 44 -16.64 -7.10 -12.27
CA ASN A 44 -17.49 -7.52 -13.40
C ASN A 44 -16.86 -7.15 -14.75
N ARG A 45 -16.22 -5.96 -14.84
CA ARG A 45 -15.46 -5.61 -16.05
C ARG A 45 -14.30 -6.56 -16.30
N ILE A 46 -13.57 -6.94 -15.25
CA ILE A 46 -12.44 -7.87 -15.41
C ILE A 46 -12.94 -9.26 -15.77
N LEU A 47 -14.04 -9.73 -15.17
CA LEU A 47 -14.64 -11.04 -15.50
C LEU A 47 -15.18 -11.10 -16.94
N ALA A 48 -15.63 -9.98 -17.50
CA ALA A 48 -16.01 -9.90 -18.91
C ALA A 48 -14.81 -10.11 -19.86
N GLU A 49 -13.60 -9.69 -19.44
CA GLU A 49 -12.37 -9.87 -20.21
C GLU A 49 -11.66 -11.21 -19.90
N VAL A 50 -11.80 -11.72 -18.68
CA VAL A 50 -11.16 -12.94 -18.18
C VAL A 50 -12.22 -13.83 -17.55
N PRO A 51 -13.06 -14.52 -18.35
CA PRO A 51 -14.10 -15.40 -17.85
C PRO A 51 -13.51 -16.52 -16.97
N GLY A 52 -14.16 -16.80 -15.83
CA GLY A 52 -13.74 -17.86 -14.91
C GLY A 52 -12.61 -17.46 -13.94
N ALA A 53 -12.12 -16.21 -13.97
CA ALA A 53 -11.15 -15.76 -12.96
C ALA A 53 -11.76 -15.78 -11.55
N ASP A 54 -10.99 -16.26 -10.57
CA ASP A 54 -11.40 -16.24 -9.16
C ASP A 54 -11.05 -14.86 -8.53
N ILE A 55 -12.04 -13.96 -8.56
CA ILE A 55 -11.93 -12.61 -8.00
C ILE A 55 -12.99 -12.43 -6.93
N ARG A 56 -12.55 -12.29 -5.68
CA ARG A 56 -13.39 -12.09 -4.51
C ARG A 56 -13.28 -10.65 -4.00
N ILE A 57 -14.26 -10.21 -3.22
CA ILE A 57 -14.29 -8.85 -2.66
C ILE A 57 -14.38 -8.94 -1.15
N GLY A 58 -13.52 -8.19 -0.47
CA GLY A 58 -13.56 -7.99 0.99
C GLY A 58 -13.68 -6.51 1.34
N LYS A 59 -14.58 -6.18 2.27
CA LYS A 59 -14.73 -4.81 2.76
C LYS A 59 -13.57 -4.45 3.69
N LEU A 60 -12.78 -3.46 3.31
CA LEU A 60 -11.64 -2.98 4.10
C LEU A 60 -11.50 -1.46 4.00
N ASP A 61 -11.57 -0.78 5.15
CA ASP A 61 -11.24 0.62 5.30
C ASP A 61 -9.98 0.77 6.16
N LEU A 62 -8.85 1.09 5.51
CA LEU A 62 -7.55 1.23 6.17
C LEU A 62 -7.46 2.46 7.10
N SER A 63 -8.43 3.39 7.03
CA SER A 63 -8.51 4.52 7.96
C SER A 63 -9.12 4.16 9.31
N ARG A 64 -9.56 2.90 9.48
CA ARG A 64 -10.26 2.41 10.68
C ARG A 64 -9.68 1.07 11.12
N THR A 65 -9.05 1.05 12.27
CA THR A 65 -8.40 -0.16 12.83
C THR A 65 -9.39 -1.30 13.04
N ASN A 66 -10.61 -0.99 13.52
CA ASN A 66 -11.64 -2.01 13.65
C ASN A 66 -12.06 -2.64 12.31
N SER A 67 -12.07 -1.86 11.22
CA SER A 67 -12.33 -2.42 9.88
C SER A 67 -11.23 -3.37 9.43
N VAL A 68 -9.96 -3.08 9.77
CA VAL A 68 -8.84 -3.98 9.45
C VAL A 68 -8.97 -5.30 10.22
N ARG A 69 -9.33 -5.25 11.51
CA ARG A 69 -9.56 -6.46 12.33
C ARG A 69 -10.70 -7.29 11.77
N ILE A 70 -11.89 -6.69 11.57
CA ILE A 70 -13.05 -7.39 11.00
C ILE A 70 -12.72 -8.02 9.65
N PHE A 71 -11.97 -7.32 8.79
CA PHE A 71 -11.53 -7.86 7.51
C PHE A 71 -10.69 -9.12 7.70
N VAL A 72 -9.68 -9.09 8.56
CA VAL A 72 -8.80 -10.25 8.80
C VAL A 72 -9.54 -11.41 9.46
N ASP A 73 -10.46 -11.12 10.40
CA ASP A 73 -11.29 -12.13 11.07
C ASP A 73 -12.29 -12.78 10.10
N SER A 74 -12.74 -12.04 9.09
CA SER A 74 -13.65 -12.57 8.05
C SER A 74 -12.98 -13.47 7.02
N LEU A 75 -11.64 -13.53 7.01
CA LEU A 75 -10.92 -14.40 6.08
C LEU A 75 -11.07 -15.86 6.48
N GLY A 76 -11.45 -16.68 5.49
CA GLY A 76 -11.52 -18.13 5.64
C GLY A 76 -10.16 -18.79 5.90
N PRO A 77 -10.13 -20.14 5.91
CA PRO A 77 -8.91 -20.92 6.16
C PRO A 77 -7.96 -20.93 4.95
N GLU A 78 -8.34 -20.31 3.85
CA GLU A 78 -7.53 -20.32 2.63
C GLU A 78 -6.20 -19.60 2.83
N PRO A 79 -5.10 -20.21 2.39
CA PRO A 79 -3.77 -19.67 2.62
C PRO A 79 -3.57 -18.37 1.83
N ILE A 80 -2.85 -17.42 2.43
CA ILE A 80 -2.50 -16.15 1.79
C ILE A 80 -1.09 -16.27 1.22
N SER A 81 -0.98 -16.19 -0.10
CA SER A 81 0.31 -16.24 -0.80
C SER A 81 0.94 -14.86 -1.02
N ALA A 82 0.12 -13.81 -1.02
CA ALA A 82 0.65 -12.46 -1.17
C ALA A 82 -0.27 -11.37 -0.59
N LEU A 83 0.36 -10.30 -0.10
CA LEU A 83 -0.30 -9.04 0.24
C LEU A 83 0.29 -7.91 -0.60
N PHE A 84 -0.54 -7.28 -1.41
CA PHE A 84 -0.17 -6.08 -2.14
C PHE A 84 -0.81 -4.84 -1.51
N ASN A 85 -0.05 -4.11 -0.70
CA ASN A 85 -0.43 -2.83 -0.12
C ASN A 85 -0.33 -1.72 -1.18
N ASN A 86 -1.36 -1.64 -2.02
CA ASN A 86 -1.48 -0.67 -3.10
C ASN A 86 -2.30 0.57 -2.71
N ALA A 87 -3.19 0.45 -1.74
CA ALA A 87 -3.99 1.58 -1.29
C ALA A 87 -3.12 2.77 -0.88
N GLY A 88 -3.63 3.97 -1.12
CA GLY A 88 -2.98 5.19 -0.67
C GLY A 88 -3.83 6.40 -1.01
N VAL A 89 -3.73 7.44 -0.19
CA VAL A 89 -4.44 8.71 -0.36
C VAL A 89 -3.47 9.87 -0.18
N ILE A 90 -3.86 11.01 -0.72
CA ILE A 90 -3.24 12.32 -0.50
C ILE A 90 -4.37 13.23 -0.02
N SER A 91 -4.45 13.48 1.29
CA SER A 91 -5.48 14.36 1.85
C SER A 91 -5.17 15.80 1.50
N ARG A 92 -6.19 16.57 1.10
CA ARG A 92 -6.04 17.99 0.81
C ARG A 92 -5.83 18.82 2.06
N GLU A 93 -6.52 18.44 3.13
CA GLU A 93 -6.59 19.16 4.38
C GLU A 93 -6.24 18.21 5.53
N TYR A 94 -5.79 18.80 6.61
CA TYR A 94 -5.60 18.07 7.85
C TYR A 94 -6.94 17.59 8.39
N SER A 95 -7.05 16.30 8.62
CA SER A 95 -8.21 15.70 9.28
C SER A 95 -7.79 14.47 10.06
N LEU A 96 -8.46 14.24 11.19
CA LEU A 96 -8.26 13.04 11.99
C LEU A 96 -9.32 11.98 11.65
N THR A 97 -8.91 10.74 11.64
CA THR A 97 -9.81 9.58 11.57
C THR A 97 -10.52 9.38 12.91
N ALA A 98 -11.50 8.48 12.94
CA ALA A 98 -12.15 8.09 14.20
C ALA A 98 -11.19 7.50 15.24
N ASP A 99 -10.04 6.96 14.76
CA ASP A 99 -9.01 6.38 15.62
C ASP A 99 -7.93 7.43 16.03
N GLY A 100 -8.16 8.72 15.72
CA GLY A 100 -7.29 9.84 16.14
C GLY A 100 -6.02 10.04 15.29
N PHE A 101 -5.86 9.32 14.18
CA PHE A 101 -4.71 9.48 13.27
C PHE A 101 -5.01 10.47 12.14
N GLU A 102 -3.97 11.21 11.70
CA GLU A 102 -4.09 12.00 10.47
C GLU A 102 -4.41 11.05 9.30
N ASN A 103 -5.40 11.45 8.46
CA ASN A 103 -6.03 10.57 7.48
C ASN A 103 -5.04 9.97 6.46
N THR A 104 -4.01 10.72 6.02
CA THR A 104 -2.99 10.19 5.10
C THR A 104 -2.12 9.15 5.78
N PHE A 105 -1.70 9.39 7.03
CA PHE A 105 -0.95 8.42 7.82
C PHE A 105 -1.79 7.19 8.17
N ALA A 106 -3.07 7.37 8.51
CA ALA A 106 -3.97 6.26 8.78
C ALA A 106 -4.03 5.29 7.59
N VAL A 107 -4.30 5.79 6.39
CA VAL A 107 -4.49 4.96 5.19
C VAL A 107 -3.18 4.45 4.60
N ASN A 108 -2.11 5.27 4.59
CA ASN A 108 -0.86 4.94 3.91
C ASN A 108 0.14 4.20 4.80
N TYR A 109 -0.02 4.29 6.13
CA TYR A 109 0.93 3.74 7.08
C TYR A 109 0.28 2.82 8.12
N PHE A 110 -0.51 3.36 9.06
CA PHE A 110 -1.04 2.57 10.19
C PHE A 110 -1.93 1.40 9.74
N GLY A 111 -2.82 1.63 8.79
CA GLY A 111 -3.68 0.58 8.23
C GLY A 111 -2.90 -0.55 7.59
N PRO A 112 -1.97 -0.29 6.64
CA PRO A 112 -1.08 -1.31 6.08
C PRO A 112 -0.21 -2.02 7.11
N VAL A 113 0.34 -1.30 8.10
CA VAL A 113 1.13 -1.89 9.19
C VAL A 113 0.30 -2.87 10.00
N LEU A 114 -0.89 -2.45 10.43
CA LEU A 114 -1.81 -3.31 11.17
C LEU A 114 -2.23 -4.52 10.33
N LEU A 115 -2.53 -4.31 9.05
CA LEU A 115 -2.91 -5.39 8.15
C LEU A 115 -1.78 -6.42 7.98
N MET A 116 -0.53 -5.99 7.77
CA MET A 116 0.63 -6.90 7.69
C MET A 116 0.77 -7.75 8.97
N ARG A 117 0.65 -7.12 10.15
CA ARG A 117 0.76 -7.82 11.45
C ARG A 117 -0.33 -8.87 11.64
N LEU A 118 -1.58 -8.49 11.39
CA LEU A 118 -2.72 -9.39 11.61
C LEU A 118 -2.79 -10.52 10.58
N LEU A 119 -2.30 -10.28 9.35
CA LEU A 119 -2.26 -11.31 8.30
C LEU A 119 -1.10 -12.29 8.46
N LEU A 120 0.00 -11.90 9.12
CA LEU A 120 1.22 -12.70 9.21
C LEU A 120 0.97 -14.17 9.62
N PRO A 121 0.14 -14.47 10.66
CA PRO A 121 -0.13 -15.87 11.06
C PRO A 121 -0.94 -16.67 10.03
N LYS A 122 -1.58 -15.98 9.05
CA LYS A 122 -2.38 -16.59 7.98
C LYS A 122 -1.61 -16.69 6.65
N MET A 123 -0.41 -16.13 6.59
CA MET A 123 0.42 -16.15 5.38
C MET A 123 1.17 -17.46 5.25
N LEU A 124 1.29 -17.94 4.01
CA LEU A 124 2.14 -19.08 3.70
C LEU A 124 3.62 -18.77 4.00
N PRO A 125 4.43 -19.78 4.33
CA PRO A 125 5.88 -19.62 4.24
C PRO A 125 6.28 -19.10 2.85
N ASP A 126 7.22 -18.16 2.81
CA ASP A 126 7.64 -17.48 1.58
C ASP A 126 6.55 -16.64 0.89
N ALA A 127 5.43 -16.39 1.56
CA ALA A 127 4.46 -15.42 1.05
C ALA A 127 5.13 -14.06 0.82
N VAL A 128 4.60 -13.28 -0.13
CA VAL A 128 5.21 -12.01 -0.48
C VAL A 128 4.36 -10.82 -0.06
N VAL A 129 4.95 -9.88 0.65
CA VAL A 129 4.38 -8.55 0.93
C VAL A 129 5.01 -7.54 -0.01
N VAL A 130 4.19 -6.86 -0.80
CA VAL A 130 4.64 -5.75 -1.65
C VAL A 130 4.01 -4.46 -1.14
N ASN A 131 4.85 -3.54 -0.68
CA ASN A 131 4.42 -2.22 -0.24
C ASN A 131 4.66 -1.18 -1.33
N MET A 132 3.59 -0.48 -1.75
CA MET A 132 3.69 0.62 -2.70
C MET A 132 4.25 1.85 -1.99
N VAL A 133 5.48 2.21 -2.36
CA VAL A 133 6.19 3.40 -1.88
C VAL A 133 6.14 4.53 -2.93
N SER A 134 6.96 5.55 -2.81
CA SER A 134 6.98 6.68 -3.74
C SER A 134 8.38 7.27 -3.88
N LEU A 135 8.68 7.79 -5.05
CA LEU A 135 9.87 8.60 -5.30
C LEU A 135 9.99 9.79 -4.33
N THR A 136 8.85 10.30 -3.84
CA THR A 136 8.83 11.43 -2.90
C THR A 136 9.48 11.15 -1.55
N CYS A 137 9.65 9.86 -1.19
CA CYS A 137 10.34 9.45 0.05
C CYS A 137 11.75 10.04 0.18
N ARG A 138 12.43 10.32 -0.94
CA ARG A 138 13.81 10.86 -0.95
C ARG A 138 13.92 12.34 -0.58
N TYR A 139 12.81 13.05 -0.56
CA TYR A 139 12.77 14.50 -0.36
C TYR A 139 12.31 14.91 1.03
N VAL A 140 12.11 13.96 1.92
CA VAL A 140 11.65 14.19 3.29
C VAL A 140 12.46 13.37 4.28
N SER A 141 12.52 13.85 5.51
CA SER A 141 12.99 13.11 6.67
C SER A 141 11.82 12.70 7.54
N ILE A 142 12.05 11.73 8.42
CA ILE A 142 11.06 11.23 9.37
C ILE A 142 11.75 10.88 10.70
N ASP A 143 11.03 11.10 11.79
CA ASP A 143 11.34 10.64 13.14
C ASP A 143 10.09 10.08 13.82
N GLY A 144 10.18 9.69 15.08
CA GLY A 144 9.02 9.16 15.82
C GLY A 144 7.85 10.16 15.94
N ASN A 145 8.14 11.45 16.09
CA ASN A 145 7.12 12.50 16.20
C ASN A 145 6.38 12.71 14.87
N SER A 146 7.06 12.45 13.77
CA SER A 146 6.49 12.59 12.42
C SER A 146 5.36 11.59 12.12
N LEU A 147 5.22 10.52 12.92
CA LEU A 147 4.15 9.52 12.74
C LEU A 147 2.76 10.07 13.07
N LYS A 148 2.69 11.08 13.94
CA LYS A 148 1.44 11.76 14.33
C LYS A 148 1.55 13.27 14.08
N PRO A 149 1.54 13.71 12.82
CA PRO A 149 1.65 15.12 12.51
C PRO A 149 0.47 15.90 13.08
N SER A 150 0.75 17.08 13.64
CA SER A 150 -0.29 18.05 14.02
C SER A 150 -0.77 18.83 12.80
N GLY A 151 -1.87 19.58 12.97
CA GLY A 151 -2.34 20.46 11.89
C GLY A 151 -1.32 21.54 11.48
N LYS A 152 -0.40 21.92 12.38
CA LYS A 152 0.68 22.87 12.07
C LYS A 152 1.79 22.25 11.21
N ASP A 153 2.01 20.93 11.36
CA ASP A 153 3.04 20.18 10.63
C ASP A 153 2.52 19.61 9.31
N PHE A 154 1.21 19.76 9.09
CA PHE A 154 0.57 19.22 7.89
C PHE A 154 0.94 20.02 6.64
N SER A 155 1.35 19.30 5.63
CA SER A 155 1.36 19.77 4.24
C SER A 155 1.01 18.62 3.32
N GLN A 156 0.14 18.84 2.38
CA GLN A 156 -0.43 17.78 1.53
C GLN A 156 0.63 16.81 0.99
N LEU A 157 1.62 17.30 0.27
CA LEU A 157 2.68 16.47 -0.33
C LEU A 157 3.72 16.02 0.69
N GLY A 158 4.06 16.86 1.67
CA GLY A 158 5.02 16.51 2.72
C GLY A 158 4.49 15.40 3.62
N THR A 159 3.23 15.49 4.05
CA THR A 159 2.56 14.45 4.86
C THR A 159 2.46 13.14 4.09
N TYR A 160 2.07 13.20 2.80
CA TYR A 160 2.07 12.03 1.93
C TYR A 160 3.47 11.41 1.81
N ALA A 161 4.49 12.19 1.52
CA ALA A 161 5.86 11.71 1.37
C ALA A 161 6.38 11.06 2.66
N ARG A 162 6.12 11.70 3.84
CA ARG A 162 6.48 11.14 5.15
C ARG A 162 5.72 9.84 5.43
N SER A 163 4.43 9.74 5.11
CA SER A 163 3.67 8.50 5.31
C SER A 163 4.21 7.34 4.46
N LYS A 164 4.66 7.62 3.24
CA LYS A 164 5.30 6.63 2.37
C LYS A 164 6.72 6.25 2.82
N LEU A 165 7.47 7.22 3.36
CA LEU A 165 8.77 6.95 3.96
C LEU A 165 8.62 6.12 5.25
N ALA A 166 7.62 6.39 6.08
CA ALA A 166 7.30 5.59 7.27
C ALA A 166 7.02 4.13 6.88
N LEU A 167 6.17 3.90 5.87
CA LEU A 167 5.88 2.56 5.38
C LEU A 167 7.13 1.85 4.85
N LEU A 168 7.98 2.55 4.11
CA LEU A 168 9.26 2.02 3.63
C LEU A 168 10.14 1.56 4.80
N ARG A 169 10.37 2.43 5.78
CA ARG A 169 11.18 2.17 6.97
C ARG A 169 10.64 1.00 7.80
N PHE A 170 9.34 1.01 8.07
CA PHE A 170 8.68 -0.09 8.77
C PHE A 170 8.84 -1.42 8.01
N SER A 171 8.73 -1.39 6.68
CA SER A 171 8.90 -2.58 5.84
C SER A 171 10.29 -3.19 5.97
N LEU A 172 11.33 -2.37 6.08
CA LEU A 172 12.72 -2.85 6.25
C LEU A 172 12.89 -3.56 7.61
N GLU A 173 12.35 -3.00 8.68
CA GLU A 173 12.41 -3.63 10.00
C GLU A 173 11.51 -4.86 10.08
N PHE A 174 10.31 -4.79 9.50
CA PHE A 174 9.41 -5.95 9.40
C PHE A 174 10.09 -7.12 8.69
N ALA A 175 10.80 -6.87 7.60
CA ALA A 175 11.53 -7.89 6.86
C ALA A 175 12.69 -8.52 7.67
N ARG A 176 13.35 -7.75 8.53
CA ARG A 176 14.40 -8.27 9.44
C ARG A 176 13.83 -9.19 10.51
N ARG A 177 12.64 -8.86 11.01
CA ARG A 177 11.97 -9.60 12.11
C ARG A 177 11.21 -10.83 11.63
N HIS A 178 10.78 -10.82 10.36
CA HIS A 178 9.94 -11.85 9.77
C HIS A 178 10.58 -12.44 8.51
N PRO A 179 11.70 -13.22 8.68
CA PRO A 179 12.39 -13.84 7.55
C PRO A 179 11.55 -14.93 6.85
N GLU A 180 10.46 -15.38 7.48
CA GLU A 180 9.51 -16.33 6.92
C GLU A 180 8.71 -15.80 5.75
N VAL A 181 8.62 -14.48 5.58
CA VAL A 181 7.95 -13.81 4.45
C VAL A 181 8.91 -12.94 3.64
N ARG A 182 8.62 -12.77 2.38
CA ARG A 182 9.38 -11.89 1.48
C ARG A 182 8.75 -10.51 1.46
N VAL A 183 9.50 -9.48 1.83
CA VAL A 183 9.02 -8.09 1.80
C VAL A 183 9.74 -7.33 0.69
N ASN A 184 8.99 -6.73 -0.22
CA ASN A 184 9.52 -5.95 -1.33
C ASN A 184 8.84 -4.58 -1.40
N LEU A 185 9.57 -3.61 -1.91
CA LEU A 185 9.13 -2.23 -2.10
C LEU A 185 8.96 -1.95 -3.58
N ALA A 186 7.84 -1.36 -3.97
CA ALA A 186 7.56 -1.02 -5.36
C ALA A 186 7.29 0.47 -5.52
N ASP A 187 8.05 1.13 -6.39
CA ASP A 187 7.86 2.53 -6.75
C ASP A 187 7.24 2.62 -8.16
N PRO A 188 6.00 3.09 -8.27
CA PRO A 188 5.32 3.21 -9.55
C PRO A 188 5.91 4.32 -10.43
N GLY A 189 6.67 5.25 -9.83
CA GLY A 189 7.03 6.52 -10.45
C GLY A 189 5.81 7.45 -10.56
N ILE A 190 5.85 8.39 -11.49
CA ILE A 190 4.74 9.32 -11.74
C ILE A 190 3.69 8.63 -12.60
N VAL A 191 2.51 8.37 -12.02
CA VAL A 191 1.40 7.70 -12.69
C VAL A 191 0.24 8.68 -12.84
N ASN A 192 -0.41 8.66 -14.00
CA ASN A 192 -1.66 9.38 -14.19
C ASN A 192 -2.75 8.72 -13.34
N SER A 193 -2.83 9.16 -12.10
CA SER A 193 -3.90 8.79 -11.19
C SER A 193 -4.67 10.07 -10.86
N ASN A 194 -5.99 10.02 -10.87
CA ASN A 194 -6.87 11.13 -10.45
C ASN A 194 -6.72 11.49 -8.96
N ARG A 195 -5.55 11.21 -8.37
CA ARG A 195 -5.24 11.40 -6.95
C ARG A 195 -4.53 12.72 -6.65
N ILE A 196 -3.92 13.37 -7.66
CA ILE A 196 -3.26 14.67 -7.48
C ILE A 196 -4.26 15.73 -7.83
N ASP A 197 -4.95 16.22 -6.83
CA ASP A 197 -5.79 17.39 -6.88
C ASP A 197 -5.24 18.33 -5.82
N LEU A 198 -4.51 19.34 -6.26
CA LEU A 198 -3.84 20.31 -5.38
C LEU A 198 -4.80 21.44 -4.94
N GLY A 199 -6.05 21.44 -5.46
CA GLY A 199 -7.04 22.45 -5.12
C GLY A 199 -6.76 23.82 -5.74
N HIS A 200 -5.86 23.90 -6.73
CA HIS A 200 -5.53 25.16 -7.41
C HIS A 200 -6.30 25.30 -8.71
N TRP A 201 -6.65 26.55 -9.07
CA TRP A 201 -7.38 26.87 -10.32
C TRP A 201 -6.66 26.39 -11.59
N PHE A 202 -5.34 26.20 -11.53
CA PHE A 202 -4.51 25.72 -12.64
C PHE A 202 -4.32 24.20 -12.66
N ASP A 203 -4.90 23.46 -11.71
CA ASP A 203 -4.79 21.99 -11.67
C ASP A 203 -5.21 21.33 -12.99
N PRO A 204 -6.29 21.78 -13.69
CA PRO A 204 -6.63 21.21 -14.98
C PRO A 204 -5.53 21.42 -16.03
N LEU A 205 -4.85 22.56 -16.00
CA LEU A 205 -3.73 22.88 -16.91
C LEU A 205 -2.49 22.07 -16.55
N ALA A 206 -2.17 21.96 -15.26
CA ALA A 206 -1.08 21.14 -14.77
C ALA A 206 -1.29 19.66 -15.12
N VAL A 207 -2.50 19.13 -14.95
CA VAL A 207 -2.84 17.76 -15.36
C VAL A 207 -2.61 17.56 -16.86
N VAL A 208 -3.02 18.51 -17.71
CA VAL A 208 -2.83 18.43 -19.16
C VAL A 208 -1.34 18.51 -19.54
N LEU A 209 -0.57 19.40 -18.90
CA LEU A 209 0.87 19.58 -19.18
C LEU A 209 1.71 18.37 -18.70
N PHE A 210 1.37 17.77 -17.56
CA PHE A 210 2.10 16.63 -16.99
C PHE A 210 1.60 15.27 -17.50
N ARG A 211 0.40 15.20 -18.07
CA ARG A 211 -0.21 13.97 -18.59
C ARG A 211 0.68 13.17 -19.55
N PRO A 212 1.43 13.80 -20.49
CA PRO A 212 2.33 13.06 -21.39
C PRO A 212 3.48 12.35 -20.65
N PHE A 213 3.87 12.84 -19.46
CA PHE A 213 4.96 12.27 -18.66
C PHE A 213 4.46 11.24 -17.63
N CYS A 214 3.15 11.11 -17.45
CA CYS A 214 2.56 10.16 -16.54
C CYS A 214 2.44 8.78 -17.18
N LYS A 215 2.83 7.75 -16.44
CA LYS A 215 2.64 6.35 -16.86
C LYS A 215 1.17 5.99 -16.83
N SER A 216 0.74 5.07 -17.71
CA SER A 216 -0.57 4.43 -17.55
C SER A 216 -0.62 3.58 -16.28
N PRO A 217 -1.82 3.27 -15.74
CA PRO A 217 -1.96 2.40 -14.57
C PRO A 217 -1.27 1.04 -14.73
N GLU A 218 -1.32 0.45 -15.92
CA GLU A 218 -0.68 -0.83 -16.24
C GLU A 218 0.85 -0.75 -16.15
N ARG A 219 1.44 0.36 -16.63
CA ARG A 219 2.87 0.62 -16.49
C ARG A 219 3.25 1.01 -15.06
N GLY A 220 2.35 1.69 -14.36
CA GLY A 220 2.55 2.09 -12.97
C GLY A 220 2.57 0.91 -12.01
N VAL A 221 1.77 -0.12 -12.25
CA VAL A 221 1.70 -1.31 -11.41
C VAL A 221 2.79 -2.34 -11.71
N GLN A 222 3.48 -2.23 -12.85
CA GLN A 222 4.49 -3.21 -13.27
C GLN A 222 5.58 -3.49 -12.23
N PRO A 223 6.15 -2.49 -11.50
CA PRO A 223 7.12 -2.77 -10.44
C PRO A 223 6.57 -3.69 -9.36
N ALA A 224 5.31 -3.49 -8.95
CA ALA A 224 4.67 -4.33 -7.95
C ALA A 224 4.39 -5.74 -8.45
N LEU A 225 3.94 -5.90 -9.69
CA LEU A 225 3.77 -7.23 -10.31
C LEU A 225 5.12 -7.96 -10.42
N ASN A 226 6.19 -7.25 -10.81
CA ASN A 226 7.53 -7.85 -10.82
C ASN A 226 7.94 -8.28 -9.41
N ALA A 227 7.68 -7.47 -8.39
CA ALA A 227 7.99 -7.79 -7.00
C ALA A 227 7.22 -9.02 -6.50
N LEU A 228 5.95 -9.17 -6.89
CA LEU A 228 5.12 -10.33 -6.54
C LEU A 228 5.67 -11.65 -7.10
N PHE A 229 6.20 -11.63 -8.34
CA PHE A 229 6.60 -12.85 -9.05
C PHE A 229 8.11 -13.11 -9.12
N SER A 230 8.96 -12.20 -8.63
CA SER A 230 10.42 -12.27 -8.81
C SER A 230 11.12 -13.36 -8.00
N GLY A 231 10.52 -13.88 -6.94
CA GLY A 231 11.22 -14.71 -5.96
C GLY A 231 12.19 -13.93 -5.04
N GLU A 232 12.45 -12.67 -5.32
CA GLU A 232 13.35 -11.80 -4.57
C GLU A 232 12.76 -11.38 -3.22
N ARG A 233 13.65 -11.05 -2.28
CA ARG A 233 13.28 -10.50 -0.96
C ARG A 233 14.13 -9.28 -0.62
N ASN A 234 13.53 -8.34 0.09
CA ASN A 234 14.19 -7.10 0.53
C ASN A 234 14.76 -6.29 -0.64
N ARG A 235 13.97 -6.17 -1.72
CA ARG A 235 14.34 -5.45 -2.93
C ARG A 235 13.45 -4.24 -3.20
N TYR A 236 14.02 -3.33 -3.99
CA TYR A 236 13.36 -2.12 -4.46
C TYR A 236 13.08 -2.25 -5.97
N PHE A 237 11.81 -2.25 -6.33
CA PHE A 237 11.35 -2.37 -7.71
C PHE A 237 10.93 -1.02 -8.26
N VAL A 238 11.50 -0.62 -9.40
CA VAL A 238 11.15 0.62 -10.10
C VAL A 238 11.18 0.40 -11.61
N GLY A 239 10.09 0.75 -12.31
CA GLY A 239 9.93 0.41 -13.73
C GLY A 239 10.01 -1.11 -13.93
N LYS A 240 10.95 -1.55 -14.77
CA LYS A 240 11.23 -2.99 -15.00
C LYS A 240 12.41 -3.53 -14.17
N ARG A 241 13.02 -2.70 -13.31
CA ARG A 241 14.27 -3.03 -12.64
C ARG A 241 14.01 -3.47 -11.19
N CYS A 242 14.66 -4.58 -10.81
CA CYS A 242 14.88 -4.99 -9.42
C CYS A 242 16.25 -4.43 -8.97
N ARG A 243 16.31 -3.80 -7.82
CA ARG A 243 17.52 -3.18 -7.27
C ARG A 243 17.64 -3.49 -5.77
N ALA A 244 18.85 -3.36 -5.25
CA ALA A 244 19.06 -3.23 -3.82
C ALA A 244 18.30 -1.99 -3.29
N ILE A 245 17.95 -2.02 -2.01
CA ILE A 245 17.38 -0.84 -1.34
C ILE A 245 18.38 0.31 -1.47
N PRO A 246 17.97 1.50 -1.96
CA PRO A 246 18.89 2.64 -2.06
C PRO A 246 19.51 3.02 -0.72
N SER A 247 20.82 3.30 -0.70
CA SER A 247 21.57 3.58 0.52
C SER A 247 20.99 4.73 1.35
N VAL A 248 20.36 5.71 0.72
CA VAL A 248 19.67 6.83 1.40
C VAL A 248 18.56 6.36 2.34
N TYR A 249 18.05 5.14 2.17
CA TYR A 249 17.02 4.54 3.03
C TYR A 249 17.58 3.53 4.04
N LEU A 250 18.90 3.28 4.04
CA LEU A 250 19.52 2.32 4.95
C LEU A 250 19.96 3.05 6.23
N ASP A 251 19.15 2.95 7.28
CA ASP A 251 19.41 3.44 8.63
C ASP A 251 18.69 2.50 9.61
N PRO A 252 19.34 1.39 10.00
CA PRO A 252 18.73 0.39 10.89
C PRO A 252 18.30 0.95 12.25
N ASP A 253 19.02 1.94 12.79
CA ASP A 253 18.69 2.54 14.08
C ASP A 253 17.40 3.36 13.98
N LEU A 254 17.25 4.12 12.89
CA LEU A 254 16.00 4.84 12.64
C LEU A 254 14.84 3.89 12.37
N ASP A 255 15.07 2.83 11.60
CA ASP A 255 14.04 1.81 11.31
C ASP A 255 13.55 1.18 12.62
N LEU A 256 14.48 0.81 13.53
CA LEU A 256 14.15 0.25 14.84
C LEU A 256 13.39 1.26 15.71
N ARG A 257 13.84 2.52 15.78
CA ARG A 257 13.13 3.56 16.55
C ARG A 257 11.70 3.76 16.04
N LEU A 258 11.50 3.85 14.73
CA LEU A 258 10.17 3.98 14.13
C LEU A 258 9.30 2.75 14.39
N TRP A 259 9.88 1.57 14.32
CA TRP A 259 9.20 0.32 14.70
C TRP A 259 8.70 0.38 16.14
N LEU A 260 9.59 0.65 17.11
CA LEU A 260 9.23 0.71 18.53
C LEU A 260 8.18 1.77 18.82
N THR A 261 8.32 2.98 18.23
CA THR A 261 7.30 4.02 18.35
C THR A 261 5.95 3.58 17.78
N THR A 262 5.96 2.87 16.65
CA THR A 262 4.72 2.35 16.04
C THR A 262 4.06 1.30 16.93
N GLU A 263 4.85 0.36 17.47
CA GLU A 263 4.35 -0.65 18.41
C GLU A 263 3.71 -0.03 19.65
N ASP A 264 4.35 1.03 20.17
CA ASP A 264 3.86 1.75 21.34
C ASP A 264 2.54 2.48 21.03
N ILE A 265 2.46 3.16 19.90
CA ILE A 265 1.22 3.81 19.42
C ILE A 265 0.11 2.77 19.25
N LEU A 266 0.37 1.66 18.57
CA LEU A 266 -0.62 0.62 18.32
C LEU A 266 -1.12 0.00 19.64
N ARG A 267 -0.23 -0.25 20.59
CA ARG A 267 -0.58 -0.83 21.89
C ARG A 267 -1.39 0.14 22.75
N ASN A 268 -0.94 1.37 22.88
CA ASN A 268 -1.52 2.33 23.83
C ASN A 268 -2.82 2.96 23.31
N GLU A 269 -2.96 3.14 22.01
CA GLU A 269 -4.09 3.87 21.43
C GLU A 269 -5.14 2.95 20.81
N LEU A 270 -4.76 1.72 20.46
CA LEU A 270 -5.64 0.79 19.78
C LEU A 270 -5.90 -0.50 20.57
N ASN A 271 -5.34 -0.64 21.77
CA ASN A 271 -5.44 -1.85 22.62
C ASN A 271 -5.05 -3.13 21.84
N LEU A 272 -3.91 -3.09 21.16
CA LEU A 272 -3.39 -4.17 20.30
C LEU A 272 -2.25 -4.93 20.96
#